data_caa4074d1c8cece3fb5b6cd8c0d0318e
#
_entry.id   caa4074d1c8cece3fb5b6cd8c0d0318e
#
_cell.length_a   1.000
_cell.length_b   1.000
_cell.length_c   1.000
_cell.angle_alpha   90.00
_cell.angle_beta   90.00
_cell.angle_gamma   90.00
#
_symmetry.space_group_name_H-M   'P 1'
#
loop_
_entity.id
_entity.type
_entity.pdbx_description
1 polymer ?
#
loop_
_entity_poly.entity_id
_entity_poly.type
_entity_poly.pdbx_seq_one_letter_code
_entity_poly.pdbx_strand_id
1 'polypeptide(L)'
;MDKRAFAVSLVALAAFALPAAAADKLHLYNWNNYIAPETIKRFEAECKCEVVQTYYSDNEELLAKLAAGAKGYDILVPTGNAVEALIKGGQLQPLDKAKLPNVVNVDPAYLNTSFDPGNKFSVPYAMSTTILGYNDAKMKELGLPTNTWAAIFDPKLLEKVKGRVTVLDSASELFAAALIHLGYSANDTDEKRWRQAADLIKKAKPYWAAFNASSYIKELTVGNIWLVHGYSNDIFQANLDAQAAGRPFRIVQGMPKEGAVLAVDSMVIHKSAPRPDLAHKFINFMLEGRNSAELTNLIGSGNPNLAAAQYIKPELKALPAVFPPKEVAARLEQLKELTPAQRRLRNKLWTEIKAAR
;
A
#
# COMPACT_ATOMS: atom_id res chain seq x y z
N MET A 1 -28.76 -68.52 -58.07
CA MET A 1 -27.60 -67.68 -57.76
C MET A 1 -28.05 -66.54 -56.88
N ASP A 2 -27.99 -66.77 -55.56
CA ASP A 2 -28.48 -65.81 -54.54
C ASP A 2 -27.42 -64.75 -54.22
N LYS A 3 -27.76 -63.49 -54.35
CA LYS A 3 -26.97 -62.35 -53.90
C LYS A 3 -27.57 -61.87 -52.59
N ARG A 4 -26.98 -62.30 -51.46
CA ARG A 4 -27.30 -61.71 -50.14
C ARG A 4 -26.49 -60.43 -49.95
N ALA A 5 -27.16 -59.29 -49.85
CA ALA A 5 -26.57 -58.01 -49.46
C ALA A 5 -26.47 -57.92 -47.94
N PHE A 6 -25.24 -57.72 -47.42
CA PHE A 6 -24.96 -57.43 -45.99
C PHE A 6 -25.11 -55.92 -45.80
N ALA A 7 -26.12 -55.51 -45.05
CA ALA A 7 -26.25 -54.13 -44.59
C ALA A 7 -25.42 -53.96 -43.31
N VAL A 8 -24.33 -53.16 -43.39
CA VAL A 8 -23.53 -52.73 -42.23
C VAL A 8 -24.16 -51.47 -41.67
N SER A 9 -24.78 -51.59 -40.50
CA SER A 9 -25.32 -50.44 -39.78
C SER A 9 -24.20 -49.70 -39.06
N LEU A 10 -23.83 -48.52 -39.52
CA LEU A 10 -22.90 -47.62 -38.85
C LEU A 10 -23.66 -46.90 -37.69
N VAL A 11 -23.39 -47.32 -36.45
CA VAL A 11 -23.87 -46.60 -35.28
C VAL A 11 -22.92 -45.42 -35.05
N ALA A 12 -23.36 -44.21 -35.43
CA ALA A 12 -22.63 -42.97 -35.10
C ALA A 12 -22.79 -42.64 -33.60
N LEU A 13 -21.73 -42.82 -32.81
CA LEU A 13 -21.65 -42.31 -31.45
C LEU A 13 -21.51 -40.77 -31.53
N ALA A 14 -22.62 -40.07 -31.33
CA ALA A 14 -22.58 -38.61 -31.13
C ALA A 14 -21.99 -38.35 -29.71
N ALA A 15 -20.70 -38.01 -29.63
CA ALA A 15 -20.08 -37.48 -28.44
C ALA A 15 -20.70 -36.10 -28.17
N PHE A 16 -21.60 -36.01 -27.20
CA PHE A 16 -22.04 -34.73 -26.64
C PHE A 16 -20.82 -34.08 -25.93
N ALA A 17 -20.14 -33.20 -26.62
CA ALA A 17 -19.22 -32.27 -25.98
C ALA A 17 -20.07 -31.32 -25.11
N LEU A 18 -20.08 -31.58 -23.80
CA LEU A 18 -20.61 -30.62 -22.83
C LEU A 18 -19.83 -29.32 -23.02
N PRO A 19 -20.47 -28.15 -23.16
CA PRO A 19 -19.76 -26.89 -23.19
C PRO A 19 -18.99 -26.78 -21.92
N ALA A 20 -17.65 -26.65 -21.97
CA ALA A 20 -16.85 -26.29 -20.83
C ALA A 20 -17.41 -24.98 -20.30
N ALA A 21 -18.02 -25.01 -19.11
CA ALA A 21 -18.49 -23.80 -18.46
C ALA A 21 -17.29 -22.85 -18.34
N ALA A 22 -17.41 -21.63 -18.86
CA ALA A 22 -16.36 -20.64 -18.71
C ALA A 22 -16.07 -20.49 -17.22
N ALA A 23 -14.79 -20.56 -16.86
CA ALA A 23 -14.39 -20.41 -15.46
C ALA A 23 -14.94 -19.08 -14.90
N ASP A 24 -15.45 -19.11 -13.68
CA ASP A 24 -15.87 -17.89 -12.99
C ASP A 24 -14.66 -16.94 -12.88
N LYS A 25 -14.92 -15.64 -13.06
CA LYS A 25 -13.88 -14.62 -12.99
C LYS A 25 -14.07 -13.75 -11.74
N LEU A 26 -13.00 -13.56 -10.98
CA LEU A 26 -12.91 -12.60 -9.88
C LEU A 26 -12.14 -11.37 -10.39
N HIS A 27 -12.75 -10.22 -10.37
CA HIS A 27 -12.12 -8.97 -10.79
C HIS A 27 -11.55 -8.21 -9.59
N LEU A 28 -10.23 -8.20 -9.48
CA LEU A 28 -9.46 -7.51 -8.43
C LEU A 28 -8.90 -6.19 -8.98
N TYR A 29 -9.26 -5.05 -8.38
CA TYR A 29 -8.70 -3.75 -8.68
C TYR A 29 -7.78 -3.33 -7.53
N ASN A 30 -6.47 -3.38 -7.77
CA ASN A 30 -5.42 -3.36 -6.77
C ASN A 30 -4.30 -2.39 -7.15
N TRP A 31 -3.35 -2.20 -6.26
CA TRP A 31 -2.05 -1.63 -6.55
C TRP A 31 -1.22 -2.59 -7.42
N ASN A 32 -0.28 -2.03 -8.20
CA ASN A 32 0.62 -2.86 -8.99
C ASN A 32 1.58 -3.67 -8.08
N ASN A 33 1.87 -4.91 -8.44
CA ASN A 33 2.72 -5.84 -7.67
C ASN A 33 2.30 -6.06 -6.20
N TYR A 34 1.02 -5.93 -5.90
CA TYR A 34 0.50 -5.93 -4.53
C TYR A 34 -0.16 -7.26 -4.13
N ILE A 35 0.22 -8.34 -4.79
CA ILE A 35 -0.11 -9.72 -4.43
C ILE A 35 0.91 -10.67 -5.09
N ALA A 36 1.34 -11.71 -4.37
CA ALA A 36 2.30 -12.67 -4.90
C ALA A 36 1.64 -13.53 -6.00
N PRO A 37 2.31 -13.73 -7.16
CA PRO A 37 1.76 -14.56 -8.25
C PRO A 37 1.40 -15.98 -7.82
N GLU A 38 2.18 -16.59 -6.94
CA GLU A 38 1.92 -17.94 -6.44
C GLU A 38 0.68 -18.00 -5.54
N THR A 39 0.36 -16.91 -4.82
CA THR A 39 -0.88 -16.79 -4.04
C THR A 39 -2.09 -16.80 -4.96
N ILE A 40 -2.03 -16.06 -6.07
CA ILE A 40 -3.10 -16.06 -7.09
C ILE A 40 -3.30 -17.46 -7.66
N LYS A 41 -2.23 -18.12 -8.13
CA LYS A 41 -2.30 -19.48 -8.69
C LYS A 41 -2.94 -20.49 -7.73
N ARG A 42 -2.61 -20.41 -6.43
CA ARG A 42 -3.21 -21.31 -5.44
C ARG A 42 -4.70 -21.04 -5.27
N PHE A 43 -5.10 -19.77 -5.22
CA PHE A 43 -6.52 -19.42 -5.14
C PHE A 43 -7.29 -19.89 -6.37
N GLU A 44 -6.78 -19.65 -7.57
CA GLU A 44 -7.38 -20.09 -8.84
C GLU A 44 -7.57 -21.61 -8.90
N ALA A 45 -6.57 -22.37 -8.44
CA ALA A 45 -6.66 -23.84 -8.35
C ALA A 45 -7.75 -24.29 -7.35
N GLU A 46 -7.88 -23.60 -6.22
CA GLU A 46 -8.87 -23.92 -5.16
C GLU A 46 -10.30 -23.54 -5.57
N CYS A 47 -10.50 -22.37 -6.16
CA CYS A 47 -11.82 -21.90 -6.55
C CYS A 47 -12.28 -22.45 -7.89
N LYS A 48 -11.35 -22.97 -8.71
CA LYS A 48 -11.56 -23.30 -10.13
C LYS A 48 -12.04 -22.10 -10.93
N CYS A 49 -11.47 -20.94 -10.66
CA CYS A 49 -11.82 -19.65 -11.23
C CYS A 49 -10.57 -18.94 -11.78
N GLU A 50 -10.75 -17.81 -12.47
CA GLU A 50 -9.68 -16.92 -12.94
C GLU A 50 -9.70 -15.63 -12.12
N VAL A 51 -8.53 -15.13 -11.70
CA VAL A 51 -8.38 -13.82 -11.03
C VAL A 51 -7.88 -12.80 -12.05
N VAL A 52 -8.76 -11.91 -12.46
CA VAL A 52 -8.44 -10.82 -13.39
C VAL A 52 -8.01 -9.59 -12.59
N GLN A 53 -6.75 -9.19 -12.73
CA GLN A 53 -6.21 -8.05 -12.02
C GLN A 53 -6.22 -6.79 -12.89
N THR A 54 -6.67 -5.69 -12.31
CA THR A 54 -6.56 -4.33 -12.85
C THR A 54 -5.87 -3.47 -11.82
N TYR A 55 -5.11 -2.46 -12.25
CA TYR A 55 -4.27 -1.68 -11.36
C TYR A 55 -4.62 -0.20 -11.39
N TYR A 56 -4.30 0.50 -10.31
CA TYR A 56 -4.31 1.95 -10.18
C TYR A 56 -3.02 2.42 -9.49
N SER A 57 -2.67 3.68 -9.70
CA SER A 57 -1.44 4.28 -9.20
C SER A 57 -1.61 5.02 -7.87
N ASP A 58 -2.83 5.52 -7.61
CA ASP A 58 -3.18 6.23 -6.37
C ASP A 58 -4.67 6.14 -6.04
N ASN A 59 -5.04 6.50 -4.82
CA ASN A 59 -6.44 6.46 -4.36
C ASN A 59 -7.33 7.47 -5.11
N GLU A 60 -6.79 8.58 -5.57
CA GLU A 60 -7.51 9.60 -6.32
C GLU A 60 -7.97 9.06 -7.68
N GLU A 61 -7.11 8.31 -8.38
CA GLU A 61 -7.46 7.58 -9.60
C GLU A 61 -8.60 6.58 -9.35
N LEU A 62 -8.45 5.75 -8.30
CA LEU A 62 -9.47 4.78 -7.90
C LEU A 62 -10.83 5.48 -7.68
N LEU A 63 -10.84 6.51 -6.83
CA LEU A 63 -12.06 7.24 -6.46
C LEU A 63 -12.69 7.95 -7.68
N ALA A 64 -11.88 8.59 -8.52
CA ALA A 64 -12.36 9.28 -9.72
C ALA A 64 -12.99 8.30 -10.71
N LYS A 65 -12.36 7.14 -10.93
CA LYS A 65 -12.84 6.11 -11.85
C LYS A 65 -14.19 5.52 -11.38
N LEU A 66 -14.32 5.25 -10.08
CA LEU A 66 -15.58 4.77 -9.51
C LEU A 66 -16.67 5.84 -9.52
N ALA A 67 -16.34 7.11 -9.24
CA ALA A 67 -17.26 8.24 -9.33
C ALA A 67 -17.77 8.46 -10.77
N ALA A 68 -16.93 8.18 -11.77
CA ALA A 68 -17.32 8.19 -13.18
C ALA A 68 -18.21 6.99 -13.59
N GLY A 69 -18.56 6.11 -12.64
CA GLY A 69 -19.49 5.01 -12.87
C GLY A 69 -18.83 3.71 -13.33
N ALA A 70 -17.53 3.54 -13.18
CA ALA A 70 -16.85 2.28 -13.47
C ALA A 70 -17.44 1.12 -12.65
N LYS A 71 -17.64 -0.01 -13.29
CA LYS A 71 -18.27 -1.22 -12.73
C LYS A 71 -17.48 -2.46 -13.12
N GLY A 72 -17.88 -3.63 -12.59
CA GLY A 72 -17.30 -4.92 -12.97
C GLY A 72 -16.12 -5.34 -12.08
N TYR A 73 -15.81 -4.58 -11.03
CA TYR A 73 -14.86 -4.99 -9.99
C TYR A 73 -15.59 -5.71 -8.87
N ASP A 74 -14.98 -6.80 -8.38
CA ASP A 74 -15.46 -7.50 -7.19
C ASP A 74 -14.79 -6.95 -5.95
N ILE A 75 -13.46 -6.90 -5.94
CA ILE A 75 -12.64 -6.44 -4.81
C ILE A 75 -11.85 -5.21 -5.21
N LEU A 76 -11.79 -4.25 -4.30
CA LEU A 76 -10.90 -3.09 -4.34
C LEU A 76 -9.96 -3.15 -3.13
N VAL A 77 -8.77 -2.55 -3.23
CA VAL A 77 -7.77 -2.55 -2.15
C VAL A 77 -7.35 -1.11 -1.79
N PRO A 78 -8.28 -0.25 -1.35
CA PRO A 78 -7.98 1.14 -1.00
C PRO A 78 -7.28 1.28 0.35
N THR A 79 -6.58 2.41 0.53
CA THR A 79 -6.10 2.87 1.84
C THR A 79 -7.25 3.41 2.70
N GLY A 80 -7.09 3.44 4.02
CA GLY A 80 -8.16 3.75 4.97
C GLY A 80 -8.96 5.03 4.70
N ASN A 81 -8.31 6.14 4.28
CA ASN A 81 -9.01 7.38 3.92
C ASN A 81 -9.89 7.21 2.66
N ALA A 82 -9.45 6.42 1.70
CA ALA A 82 -10.27 6.10 0.51
C ALA A 82 -11.39 5.11 0.87
N VAL A 83 -11.17 4.17 1.80
CA VAL A 83 -12.25 3.33 2.36
C VAL A 83 -13.35 4.23 2.95
N GLU A 84 -12.98 5.22 3.74
CA GLU A 84 -13.95 6.18 4.33
C GLU A 84 -14.76 6.91 3.24
N ALA A 85 -14.09 7.39 2.20
CA ALA A 85 -14.75 8.07 1.07
C ALA A 85 -15.72 7.13 0.33
N LEU A 86 -15.32 5.87 0.10
CA LEU A 86 -16.16 4.87 -0.56
C LEU A 86 -17.38 4.48 0.28
N ILE A 87 -17.22 4.37 1.61
CA ILE A 87 -18.34 4.12 2.55
C ILE A 87 -19.33 5.29 2.49
N LYS A 88 -18.85 6.52 2.63
CA LYS A 88 -19.69 7.74 2.57
C LYS A 88 -20.40 7.88 1.22
N GLY A 89 -19.73 7.49 0.15
CA GLY A 89 -20.28 7.48 -1.21
C GLY A 89 -21.23 6.31 -1.51
N GLY A 90 -21.46 5.38 -0.56
CA GLY A 90 -22.29 4.20 -0.75
C GLY A 90 -21.78 3.29 -1.87
N GLN A 91 -20.47 3.16 -2.04
CA GLN A 91 -19.84 2.39 -3.10
C GLN A 91 -19.46 0.96 -2.69
N LEU A 92 -19.65 0.58 -1.43
CA LEU A 92 -19.26 -0.71 -0.88
C LEU A 92 -20.45 -1.55 -0.44
N GLN A 93 -20.29 -2.88 -0.50
CA GLN A 93 -21.18 -3.83 0.15
C GLN A 93 -20.69 -4.10 1.57
N PRO A 94 -21.61 -4.29 2.54
CA PRO A 94 -21.24 -4.84 3.84
C PRO A 94 -20.65 -6.24 3.69
N LEU A 95 -19.63 -6.54 4.48
CA LEU A 95 -19.01 -7.86 4.53
C LEU A 95 -19.89 -8.83 5.31
N ASP A 96 -20.10 -10.02 4.76
CA ASP A 96 -20.69 -11.14 5.48
C ASP A 96 -19.61 -11.83 6.34
N LYS A 97 -19.59 -11.49 7.63
CA LYS A 97 -18.58 -12.01 8.56
C LYS A 97 -18.63 -13.53 8.75
N ALA A 98 -19.77 -14.16 8.51
CA ALA A 98 -19.87 -15.62 8.57
C ALA A 98 -19.04 -16.31 7.47
N LYS A 99 -18.76 -15.60 6.37
CA LYS A 99 -17.90 -16.06 5.27
C LYS A 99 -16.41 -15.74 5.48
N LEU A 100 -16.06 -15.07 6.57
CA LEU A 100 -14.70 -14.61 6.87
C LEU A 100 -14.18 -15.17 8.21
N PRO A 101 -14.19 -16.49 8.44
CA PRO A 101 -13.74 -17.07 9.71
C PRO A 101 -12.28 -16.72 10.04
N ASN A 102 -11.43 -16.54 9.02
CA ASN A 102 -10.00 -16.20 9.20
C ASN A 102 -9.76 -14.74 9.64
N VAL A 103 -10.81 -13.91 9.78
CA VAL A 103 -10.65 -12.55 10.33
C VAL A 103 -10.10 -12.54 11.76
N VAL A 104 -10.22 -13.63 12.48
CA VAL A 104 -9.61 -13.83 13.81
C VAL A 104 -8.08 -13.76 13.80
N ASN A 105 -7.47 -13.93 12.65
CA ASN A 105 -6.02 -13.81 12.46
C ASN A 105 -5.55 -12.34 12.39
N VAL A 106 -6.46 -11.39 12.17
CA VAL A 106 -6.11 -9.96 12.10
C VAL A 106 -5.88 -9.41 13.50
N ASP A 107 -4.81 -8.64 13.66
CA ASP A 107 -4.51 -7.95 14.93
C ASP A 107 -5.68 -7.03 15.29
N PRO A 108 -6.26 -7.16 16.51
CA PRO A 108 -7.36 -6.32 16.98
C PRO A 108 -7.06 -4.81 16.92
N ALA A 109 -5.79 -4.41 16.96
CA ALA A 109 -5.37 -3.00 16.84
C ALA A 109 -5.75 -2.38 15.47
N TYR A 110 -5.89 -3.18 14.43
CA TYR A 110 -6.28 -2.74 13.08
C TYR A 110 -7.74 -3.03 12.74
N LEU A 111 -8.48 -3.62 13.68
CA LEU A 111 -9.92 -3.77 13.59
C LEU A 111 -10.63 -2.61 14.28
N ASN A 112 -11.89 -2.36 13.90
CA ASN A 112 -12.71 -1.31 14.49
C ASN A 112 -12.13 0.11 14.32
N THR A 113 -11.62 0.40 13.14
CA THR A 113 -11.05 1.72 12.80
C THR A 113 -12.13 2.81 12.81
N SER A 114 -11.72 4.07 13.00
CA SER A 114 -12.65 5.21 13.03
C SER A 114 -13.41 5.42 11.71
N PHE A 115 -12.84 5.00 10.58
CA PHE A 115 -13.45 5.12 9.26
C PHE A 115 -14.40 3.97 8.91
N ASP A 116 -14.27 2.82 9.58
CA ASP A 116 -15.15 1.65 9.41
C ASP A 116 -15.42 0.96 10.74
N PRO A 117 -16.26 1.56 11.61
CA PRO A 117 -16.57 0.98 12.92
C PRO A 117 -17.11 -0.45 12.82
N GLY A 118 -16.48 -1.36 13.55
CA GLY A 118 -16.80 -2.78 13.55
C GLY A 118 -16.39 -3.51 12.29
N ASN A 119 -15.57 -2.95 11.41
CA ASN A 119 -15.13 -3.56 10.14
C ASN A 119 -16.33 -4.09 9.33
N LYS A 120 -17.28 -3.23 9.11
CA LYS A 120 -18.50 -3.58 8.39
C LYS A 120 -18.26 -3.76 6.89
N PHE A 121 -17.31 -3.01 6.33
CA PHE A 121 -17.06 -2.92 4.89
C PHE A 121 -15.65 -3.34 4.49
N SER A 122 -14.69 -3.36 5.42
CA SER A 122 -13.28 -3.54 5.11
C SER A 122 -12.59 -4.58 5.98
N VAL A 123 -11.56 -5.23 5.42
CA VAL A 123 -10.64 -6.09 6.14
C VAL A 123 -9.22 -5.62 5.87
N PRO A 124 -8.41 -5.33 6.90
CA PRO A 124 -7.01 -4.97 6.75
C PRO A 124 -6.24 -6.02 5.96
N TYR A 125 -5.45 -5.56 4.98
CA TYR A 125 -4.72 -6.40 4.05
C TYR A 125 -3.20 -6.25 4.17
N ALA A 126 -2.71 -5.02 4.12
CA ALA A 126 -1.29 -4.70 4.18
C ALA A 126 -1.07 -3.36 4.88
N MET A 127 0.14 -3.13 5.34
CA MET A 127 0.54 -1.88 5.96
C MET A 127 1.81 -1.34 5.31
N SER A 128 1.88 -0.02 5.16
CA SER A 128 3.10 0.69 4.82
C SER A 128 3.28 1.90 5.72
N THR A 129 4.53 2.35 5.88
CA THR A 129 4.83 3.57 6.62
C THR A 129 5.57 4.54 5.71
N THR A 130 5.31 5.83 5.89
CA THR A 130 6.11 6.86 5.25
C THR A 130 7.25 7.21 6.18
N ILE A 131 8.48 6.92 5.77
CA ILE A 131 9.68 6.97 6.61
C ILE A 131 10.88 7.54 5.84
N LEU A 132 12.05 7.48 6.46
CA LEU A 132 13.31 7.78 5.79
C LEU A 132 13.87 6.52 5.10
N GLY A 133 14.37 6.69 3.87
CA GLY A 133 15.21 5.71 3.19
C GLY A 133 16.56 6.32 2.91
N TYR A 134 17.65 5.57 3.15
CA TYR A 134 18.97 6.17 3.03
C TYR A 134 20.06 5.20 2.59
N ASN A 135 21.07 5.75 1.94
CA ASN A 135 22.35 5.10 1.67
C ASN A 135 23.15 5.01 2.98
N ASP A 136 23.34 3.81 3.50
CA ASP A 136 23.98 3.56 4.81
C ASP A 136 25.42 4.03 4.85
N ALA A 137 26.19 3.81 3.78
CA ALA A 137 27.59 4.22 3.71
C ALA A 137 27.72 5.74 3.77
N LYS A 138 26.84 6.48 3.07
CA LYS A 138 26.85 7.95 3.07
C LYS A 138 26.38 8.54 4.39
N MET A 139 25.34 8.00 5.00
CA MET A 139 24.89 8.49 6.31
C MET A 139 25.96 8.28 7.38
N LYS A 140 26.64 7.13 7.38
CA LYS A 140 27.75 6.84 8.28
C LYS A 140 28.96 7.77 8.05
N GLU A 141 29.36 7.96 6.78
CA GLU A 141 30.46 8.84 6.38
C GLU A 141 30.25 10.28 6.88
N LEU A 142 29.02 10.79 6.74
CA LEU A 142 28.66 12.16 7.10
C LEU A 142 28.25 12.36 8.56
N GLY A 143 28.14 11.27 9.33
CA GLY A 143 27.69 11.31 10.71
C GLY A 143 26.26 11.86 10.87
N LEU A 144 25.35 11.47 9.98
CA LEU A 144 23.98 11.98 9.97
C LEU A 144 23.02 11.04 10.72
N PRO A 145 22.04 11.59 11.45
CA PRO A 145 21.03 10.78 12.10
C PRO A 145 20.07 10.19 11.05
N THR A 146 19.63 8.96 11.31
CA THR A 146 18.77 8.20 10.36
C THR A 146 17.41 7.82 10.96
N ASN A 147 17.13 8.25 12.18
CA ASN A 147 15.93 7.93 12.93
C ASN A 147 15.18 9.17 13.45
N THR A 148 15.22 10.25 12.71
CA THR A 148 14.54 11.52 13.07
C THR A 148 14.20 12.31 11.82
N TRP A 149 13.03 12.95 11.80
CA TRP A 149 12.62 13.86 10.74
C TRP A 149 13.54 15.08 10.59
N ALA A 150 14.35 15.40 11.61
CA ALA A 150 15.37 16.44 11.50
C ALA A 150 16.30 16.21 10.30
N ALA A 151 16.56 14.97 9.91
CA ALA A 151 17.41 14.63 8.76
C ALA A 151 16.94 15.28 7.44
N ILE A 152 15.63 15.55 7.29
CA ILE A 152 15.08 16.19 6.10
C ILE A 152 14.56 17.60 6.33
N PHE A 153 14.56 18.10 7.58
CA PHE A 153 14.05 19.43 7.92
C PHE A 153 15.06 20.38 8.53
N ASP A 154 16.12 19.89 9.21
CA ASP A 154 17.12 20.76 9.82
C ASP A 154 18.15 21.24 8.78
N PRO A 155 18.22 22.57 8.45
CA PRO A 155 19.18 23.10 7.52
C PRO A 155 20.64 22.76 7.81
N LYS A 156 21.02 22.62 9.10
CA LYS A 156 22.39 22.27 9.49
C LYS A 156 22.77 20.85 9.07
N LEU A 157 21.82 19.91 9.13
CA LEU A 157 22.01 18.55 8.66
C LEU A 157 21.92 18.48 7.14
N LEU A 158 20.97 19.19 6.56
CA LEU A 158 20.70 19.23 5.12
C LEU A 158 21.85 19.84 4.31
N GLU A 159 22.63 20.76 4.85
CA GLU A 159 23.81 21.32 4.17
C GLU A 159 24.81 20.24 3.77
N LYS A 160 24.96 19.19 4.59
CA LYS A 160 25.86 18.06 4.32
C LYS A 160 25.41 17.16 3.17
N VAL A 161 24.12 17.18 2.84
CA VAL A 161 23.49 16.33 1.81
C VAL A 161 22.74 17.14 0.76
N LYS A 162 23.08 18.42 0.63
CA LYS A 162 22.43 19.34 -0.30
C LYS A 162 22.41 18.80 -1.73
N GLY A 163 21.22 18.78 -2.34
CA GLY A 163 21.03 18.20 -3.68
C GLY A 163 21.06 16.66 -3.70
N ARG A 164 21.08 15.98 -2.55
CA ARG A 164 21.09 14.52 -2.44
C ARG A 164 19.90 13.98 -1.63
N VAL A 165 18.89 14.81 -1.41
CA VAL A 165 17.66 14.47 -0.67
C VAL A 165 16.48 14.65 -1.60
N THR A 166 15.56 13.71 -1.61
CA THR A 166 14.23 13.89 -2.22
C THR A 166 13.14 13.66 -1.19
N VAL A 167 12.03 14.36 -1.37
CA VAL A 167 10.82 14.17 -0.56
C VAL A 167 9.65 13.87 -1.48
N LEU A 168 8.68 13.11 -0.98
CA LEU A 168 7.47 12.79 -1.75
C LEU A 168 6.78 14.06 -2.26
N ASP A 169 6.37 14.04 -3.50
CA ASP A 169 5.48 15.06 -4.07
C ASP A 169 4.03 14.79 -3.63
N SER A 170 3.83 14.78 -2.33
CA SER A 170 2.56 14.55 -1.67
C SER A 170 2.38 15.55 -0.53
N ALA A 171 1.38 16.41 -0.68
CA ALA A 171 1.06 17.38 0.37
C ALA A 171 0.69 16.69 1.68
N SER A 172 -0.09 15.62 1.64
CA SER A 172 -0.53 14.89 2.84
C SER A 172 0.67 14.34 3.61
N GLU A 173 1.56 13.62 2.92
CA GLU A 173 2.69 12.93 3.55
C GLU A 173 3.72 13.91 4.11
N LEU A 174 4.06 14.95 3.34
CA LEU A 174 5.08 15.89 3.76
C LEU A 174 4.60 16.83 4.88
N PHE A 175 3.34 17.26 4.86
CA PHE A 175 2.75 18.01 5.98
C PHE A 175 2.67 17.14 7.24
N ALA A 176 2.29 15.86 7.12
CA ALA A 176 2.27 14.95 8.25
C ALA A 176 3.65 14.80 8.90
N ALA A 177 4.70 14.55 8.10
CA ALA A 177 6.07 14.47 8.60
C ALA A 177 6.53 15.78 9.27
N ALA A 178 6.18 16.93 8.70
CA ALA A 178 6.51 18.23 9.28
C ALA A 178 5.76 18.50 10.60
N LEU A 179 4.47 18.17 10.67
CA LEU A 179 3.68 18.29 11.90
C LEU A 179 4.22 17.39 13.01
N ILE A 180 4.51 16.11 12.70
CA ILE A 180 5.10 15.15 13.65
C ILE A 180 6.47 15.66 14.14
N HIS A 181 7.30 16.18 13.24
CA HIS A 181 8.59 16.77 13.63
C HIS A 181 8.45 17.95 14.60
N LEU A 182 7.41 18.75 14.44
CA LEU A 182 7.08 19.86 15.33
C LEU A 182 6.40 19.44 16.66
N GLY A 183 6.18 18.12 16.84
CA GLY A 183 5.52 17.57 18.04
C GLY A 183 4.00 17.62 18.01
N TYR A 184 3.41 17.79 16.83
CA TYR A 184 1.96 17.77 16.63
C TYR A 184 1.51 16.42 16.05
N SER A 185 0.20 16.15 16.08
CA SER A 185 -0.38 15.02 15.36
C SER A 185 -0.28 15.22 13.85
N ALA A 186 -0.06 14.12 13.10
CA ALA A 186 -0.19 14.13 11.64
C ALA A 186 -1.57 14.62 11.16
N ASN A 187 -2.58 14.45 12.02
CA ASN A 187 -3.97 14.83 11.76
C ASN A 187 -4.36 16.15 12.41
N ASP A 188 -3.39 16.98 12.81
CA ASP A 188 -3.67 18.29 13.37
C ASP A 188 -4.41 19.17 12.34
N THR A 189 -5.38 19.94 12.79
CA THR A 189 -6.24 20.77 11.94
C THR A 189 -6.15 22.28 12.26
N ASP A 190 -5.29 22.65 13.19
CA ASP A 190 -5.06 24.04 13.55
C ASP A 190 -4.30 24.77 12.42
N GLU A 191 -4.89 25.85 11.90
CA GLU A 191 -4.31 26.62 10.79
C GLU A 191 -2.93 27.18 11.12
N LYS A 192 -2.69 27.62 12.37
CA LYS A 192 -1.40 28.19 12.80
C LYS A 192 -0.31 27.12 12.75
N ARG A 193 -0.61 25.89 13.20
CA ARG A 193 0.33 24.76 13.16
C ARG A 193 0.61 24.32 11.73
N TRP A 194 -0.39 24.34 10.86
CA TRP A 194 -0.18 24.07 9.44
C TRP A 194 0.72 25.10 8.76
N ARG A 195 0.59 26.39 9.13
CA ARG A 195 1.50 27.44 8.65
C ARG A 195 2.93 27.23 9.18
N GLN A 196 3.10 26.84 10.45
CA GLN A 196 4.41 26.47 10.99
C GLN A 196 5.04 25.30 10.22
N ALA A 197 4.27 24.26 9.92
CA ALA A 197 4.73 23.14 9.10
C ALA A 197 5.11 23.59 7.68
N ALA A 198 4.31 24.46 7.05
CA ALA A 198 4.62 25.02 5.74
C ALA A 198 5.92 25.84 5.75
N ASP A 199 6.15 26.64 6.79
CA ASP A 199 7.37 27.45 6.94
C ASP A 199 8.61 26.57 7.16
N LEU A 200 8.48 25.47 7.93
CA LEU A 200 9.51 24.46 8.09
C LEU A 200 9.89 23.82 6.74
N ILE A 201 8.90 23.42 5.96
CA ILE A 201 9.07 22.84 4.63
C ILE A 201 9.77 23.84 3.68
N LYS A 202 9.31 25.10 3.66
CA LYS A 202 9.92 26.18 2.85
C LYS A 202 11.39 26.39 3.19
N LYS A 203 11.76 26.33 4.47
CA LYS A 203 13.15 26.47 4.94
C LYS A 203 14.04 25.31 4.52
N ALA A 204 13.50 24.10 4.47
CA ALA A 204 14.23 22.89 4.09
C ALA A 204 14.34 22.73 2.55
N LYS A 205 13.35 23.20 1.81
CA LYS A 205 13.23 23.03 0.35
C LYS A 205 14.51 23.36 -0.45
N PRO A 206 15.26 24.44 -0.19
CA PRO A 206 16.46 24.79 -0.99
C PRO A 206 17.59 23.75 -0.93
N TYR A 207 17.54 22.82 0.01
CA TYR A 207 18.53 21.77 0.18
C TYR A 207 18.15 20.49 -0.56
N TRP A 208 16.87 20.28 -0.86
CA TRP A 208 16.39 19.09 -1.55
C TRP A 208 16.67 19.13 -3.04
N ALA A 209 16.94 17.97 -3.62
CA ALA A 209 17.09 17.84 -5.08
C ALA A 209 15.76 18.03 -5.78
N ALA A 210 14.68 17.44 -5.26
CA ALA A 210 13.35 17.50 -5.85
C ALA A 210 12.25 17.04 -4.89
N PHE A 211 11.01 17.46 -5.19
CA PHE A 211 9.81 16.71 -4.86
C PHE A 211 9.65 15.58 -5.88
N ASN A 212 9.55 14.34 -5.44
CA ASN A 212 9.55 13.18 -6.32
C ASN A 212 8.74 12.03 -5.73
N ALA A 213 7.69 11.61 -6.40
CA ALA A 213 6.80 10.54 -5.96
C ALA A 213 6.98 9.22 -6.73
N SER A 214 7.85 9.15 -7.73
CA SER A 214 7.96 7.97 -8.60
C SER A 214 9.39 7.53 -8.87
N SER A 215 10.25 8.41 -9.37
CA SER A 215 11.62 8.03 -9.79
C SER A 215 12.64 7.98 -8.64
N TYR A 216 12.27 8.37 -7.42
CA TYR A 216 13.18 8.37 -6.27
C TYR A 216 13.71 6.97 -5.92
N ILE A 217 12.94 5.91 -6.20
CA ILE A 217 13.37 4.52 -6.02
C ILE A 217 14.64 4.28 -6.87
N LYS A 218 14.57 4.61 -8.16
CA LYS A 218 15.69 4.45 -9.07
C LYS A 218 16.89 5.33 -8.68
N GLU A 219 16.64 6.59 -8.32
CA GLU A 219 17.70 7.53 -7.94
C GLU A 219 18.42 7.08 -6.65
N LEU A 220 17.70 6.51 -5.71
CA LEU A 220 18.24 5.91 -4.49
C LEU A 220 19.05 4.65 -4.83
N THR A 221 18.50 3.75 -5.68
CA THR A 221 19.14 2.52 -6.15
C THR A 221 20.49 2.76 -6.81
N VAL A 222 20.60 3.80 -7.63
CA VAL A 222 21.86 4.11 -8.33
C VAL A 222 22.82 4.98 -7.51
N GLY A 223 22.39 5.48 -6.34
CA GLY A 223 23.19 6.30 -5.43
C GLY A 223 23.29 7.77 -5.81
N ASN A 224 22.45 8.27 -6.70
CA ASN A 224 22.35 9.70 -7.01
C ASN A 224 21.74 10.49 -5.86
N ILE A 225 20.76 9.90 -5.19
CA ILE A 225 20.13 10.41 -3.97
C ILE A 225 20.60 9.55 -2.79
N TRP A 226 20.84 10.18 -1.64
CA TRP A 226 21.36 9.51 -0.44
C TRP A 226 20.34 9.41 0.67
N LEU A 227 19.32 10.26 0.66
CA LEU A 227 18.27 10.29 1.66
C LEU A 227 16.93 10.59 0.99
N VAL A 228 15.90 9.86 1.37
CA VAL A 228 14.54 10.07 0.87
C VAL A 228 13.53 10.10 2.01
N HIS A 229 12.50 10.92 1.85
CA HIS A 229 11.21 10.76 2.48
C HIS A 229 10.36 9.95 1.53
N GLY A 230 10.02 8.70 1.90
CA GLY A 230 9.40 7.77 0.96
C GLY A 230 8.63 6.64 1.66
N TYR A 231 7.96 5.84 0.86
CA TYR A 231 7.22 4.69 1.34
C TYR A 231 8.16 3.53 1.67
N SER A 232 7.90 2.85 2.77
CA SER A 232 8.73 1.74 3.26
C SER A 232 8.91 0.61 2.25
N ASN A 233 7.85 0.29 1.49
CA ASN A 233 7.90 -0.76 0.47
C ASN A 233 8.83 -0.39 -0.69
N ASP A 234 8.81 0.88 -1.10
CA ASP A 234 9.66 1.40 -2.16
C ASP A 234 11.14 1.44 -1.73
N ILE A 235 11.40 1.78 -0.47
CA ILE A 235 12.75 1.74 0.12
C ILE A 235 13.26 0.31 0.17
N PHE A 236 12.40 -0.64 0.50
CA PHE A 236 12.73 -2.07 0.46
C PHE A 236 13.06 -2.52 -0.96
N GLN A 237 12.24 -2.17 -1.95
CA GLN A 237 12.48 -2.47 -3.37
C GLN A 237 13.80 -1.86 -3.86
N ALA A 238 14.06 -0.59 -3.54
CA ALA A 238 15.31 0.08 -3.89
C ALA A 238 16.54 -0.66 -3.35
N ASN A 239 16.45 -1.24 -2.13
CA ASN A 239 17.53 -2.05 -1.57
C ASN A 239 17.73 -3.36 -2.33
N LEU A 240 16.65 -4.06 -2.68
CA LEU A 240 16.74 -5.28 -3.49
C LEU A 240 17.39 -5.00 -4.85
N ASP A 241 16.97 -3.93 -5.52
CA ASP A 241 17.50 -3.51 -6.82
C ASP A 241 18.99 -3.09 -6.71
N ALA A 242 19.37 -2.40 -5.64
CA ALA A 242 20.76 -2.02 -5.41
C ALA A 242 21.65 -3.26 -5.18
N GLN A 243 21.19 -4.22 -4.41
CA GLN A 243 21.91 -5.49 -4.20
C GLN A 243 22.02 -6.30 -5.49
N ALA A 244 20.94 -6.44 -6.25
CA ALA A 244 20.94 -7.12 -7.54
C ALA A 244 21.89 -6.46 -8.54
N ALA A 245 22.03 -5.13 -8.48
CA ALA A 245 22.97 -4.35 -9.31
C ALA A 245 24.41 -4.32 -8.75
N GLY A 246 24.72 -5.07 -7.68
CA GLY A 246 26.07 -5.14 -7.09
C GLY A 246 26.57 -3.80 -6.53
N ARG A 247 25.68 -2.93 -6.03
CA ARG A 247 26.08 -1.64 -5.48
C ARG A 247 26.90 -1.82 -4.20
N PRO A 248 27.95 -0.98 -3.98
CA PRO A 248 28.85 -1.11 -2.81
C PRO A 248 28.24 -0.50 -1.52
N PHE A 249 26.93 -0.30 -1.45
CA PHE A 249 26.19 0.24 -0.32
C PHE A 249 24.85 -0.48 -0.19
N ARG A 250 24.22 -0.33 0.96
CA ARG A 250 22.85 -0.77 1.20
C ARG A 250 21.93 0.43 1.32
N ILE A 251 20.67 0.20 0.99
CA ILE A 251 19.59 1.15 1.25
C ILE A 251 18.83 0.65 2.47
N VAL A 252 18.73 1.49 3.48
CA VAL A 252 18.20 1.13 4.79
C VAL A 252 16.97 1.98 5.12
N GLN A 253 16.00 1.37 5.78
CA GLN A 253 14.84 2.04 6.33
C GLN A 253 15.19 2.72 7.65
N GLY A 254 14.87 4.01 7.77
CA GLY A 254 15.02 4.79 8.99
C GLY A 254 13.66 5.16 9.56
N MET A 255 13.25 4.53 10.64
CA MET A 255 12.01 4.86 11.34
C MET A 255 12.24 6.05 12.26
N PRO A 256 11.58 7.20 12.02
CA PRO A 256 11.73 8.38 12.89
C PRO A 256 11.15 8.12 14.28
N LYS A 257 11.93 8.46 15.32
CA LYS A 257 11.52 8.30 16.72
C LYS A 257 10.33 9.17 17.12
N GLU A 258 10.09 10.23 16.37
CA GLU A 258 8.95 11.15 16.58
C GLU A 258 7.62 10.51 16.19
N GLY A 259 7.63 9.47 15.36
CA GLY A 259 6.48 8.83 14.75
C GLY A 259 6.47 8.95 13.23
N ALA A 260 5.50 8.35 12.60
CA ALA A 260 5.37 8.35 11.13
C ALA A 260 3.91 8.13 10.71
N VAL A 261 3.61 8.38 9.45
CA VAL A 261 2.34 7.96 8.86
C VAL A 261 2.32 6.46 8.67
N LEU A 262 1.24 5.83 9.10
CA LEU A 262 0.89 4.44 8.84
C LEU A 262 -0.28 4.39 7.86
N ALA A 263 -0.07 3.81 6.70
CA ALA A 263 -1.14 3.47 5.79
C ALA A 263 -1.57 2.01 6.02
N VAL A 264 -2.87 1.79 6.10
CA VAL A 264 -3.47 0.44 6.16
C VAL A 264 -4.35 0.29 4.95
N ASP A 265 -3.92 -0.55 4.02
CA ASP A 265 -4.70 -0.92 2.86
C ASP A 265 -5.64 -2.06 3.24
N SER A 266 -6.87 -1.97 2.76
CA SER A 266 -7.93 -2.91 3.14
C SER A 266 -8.61 -3.48 1.90
N MET A 267 -8.95 -4.76 1.95
CA MET A 267 -9.82 -5.37 0.96
C MET A 267 -11.28 -4.99 1.26
N VAL A 268 -11.96 -4.50 0.24
CA VAL A 268 -13.38 -4.13 0.29
C VAL A 268 -14.10 -4.71 -0.91
N ILE A 269 -15.42 -4.97 -0.79
CA ILE A 269 -16.25 -5.47 -1.89
C ILE A 269 -17.04 -4.31 -2.49
N HIS A 270 -16.87 -4.09 -3.81
CA HIS A 270 -17.60 -3.03 -4.52
C HIS A 270 -19.10 -3.30 -4.50
N LYS A 271 -19.94 -2.25 -4.42
CA LYS A 271 -21.40 -2.40 -4.31
C LYS A 271 -22.04 -3.16 -5.47
N SER A 272 -21.47 -3.09 -6.65
CA SER A 272 -21.94 -3.78 -7.86
C SER A 272 -21.05 -4.97 -8.23
N ALA A 273 -20.36 -5.58 -7.26
CA ALA A 273 -19.52 -6.75 -7.47
C ALA A 273 -20.31 -7.86 -8.19
N PRO A 274 -19.84 -8.35 -9.34
CA PRO A 274 -20.49 -9.44 -10.06
C PRO A 274 -20.50 -10.77 -9.30
N ARG A 275 -19.47 -11.00 -8.44
CA ARG A 275 -19.24 -12.28 -7.74
C ARG A 275 -18.97 -12.06 -6.25
N PRO A 276 -19.93 -11.53 -5.47
CA PRO A 276 -19.69 -11.19 -4.06
C PRO A 276 -19.32 -12.41 -3.19
N ASP A 277 -19.82 -13.60 -3.50
CA ASP A 277 -19.48 -14.81 -2.76
C ASP A 277 -18.04 -15.25 -3.04
N LEU A 278 -17.60 -15.17 -4.30
CA LEU A 278 -16.21 -15.45 -4.66
C LEU A 278 -15.26 -14.40 -4.08
N ALA A 279 -15.70 -13.14 -3.99
CA ALA A 279 -14.94 -12.07 -3.31
C ALA A 279 -14.73 -12.38 -1.82
N HIS A 280 -15.76 -12.82 -1.10
CA HIS A 280 -15.61 -13.25 0.29
C HIS A 280 -14.67 -14.45 0.43
N LYS A 281 -14.78 -15.44 -0.47
CA LYS A 281 -13.87 -16.58 -0.49
C LYS A 281 -12.42 -16.15 -0.68
N PHE A 282 -12.16 -15.21 -1.59
CA PHE A 282 -10.83 -14.65 -1.80
C PHE A 282 -10.31 -13.90 -0.58
N ILE A 283 -11.12 -13.01 0.00
CA ILE A 283 -10.75 -12.27 1.20
C ILE A 283 -10.40 -13.24 2.34
N ASN A 284 -11.23 -14.25 2.57
CA ASN A 284 -10.96 -15.24 3.62
C ASN A 284 -9.68 -16.05 3.35
N PHE A 285 -9.42 -16.41 2.09
CA PHE A 285 -8.19 -17.08 1.67
C PHE A 285 -6.96 -16.19 1.93
N MET A 286 -7.04 -14.88 1.63
CA MET A 286 -5.94 -13.94 1.90
C MET A 286 -5.68 -13.73 3.40
N LEU A 287 -6.65 -14.01 4.27
CA LEU A 287 -6.51 -13.94 5.72
C LEU A 287 -5.84 -15.19 6.33
N GLU A 288 -5.55 -16.22 5.56
CA GLU A 288 -4.69 -17.30 6.02
C GLU A 288 -3.26 -16.78 6.19
N GLY A 289 -2.63 -17.14 7.31
CA GLY A 289 -1.30 -16.61 7.67
C GLY A 289 -0.24 -16.78 6.58
N ARG A 290 -0.22 -17.92 5.90
CA ARG A 290 0.72 -18.18 4.79
C ARG A 290 0.47 -17.24 3.63
N ASN A 291 -0.78 -17.11 3.18
CA ASN A 291 -1.14 -16.30 2.02
C ASN A 291 -0.89 -14.81 2.29
N SER A 292 -1.22 -14.35 3.50
CA SER A 292 -0.94 -12.98 3.96
C SER A 292 0.56 -12.69 4.03
N ALA A 293 1.37 -13.62 4.53
CA ALA A 293 2.82 -13.45 4.65
C ALA A 293 3.53 -13.32 3.29
N GLU A 294 2.99 -13.92 2.24
CA GLU A 294 3.62 -13.88 0.91
C GLU A 294 3.70 -12.47 0.34
N LEU A 295 2.71 -11.61 0.62
CA LEU A 295 2.81 -10.20 0.24
C LEU A 295 3.95 -9.50 0.99
N THR A 296 4.03 -9.65 2.32
CA THR A 296 5.14 -9.11 3.10
C THR A 296 6.49 -9.60 2.58
N ASN A 297 6.59 -10.89 2.26
CA ASN A 297 7.82 -11.49 1.71
C ASN A 297 8.18 -10.97 0.31
N LEU A 298 7.19 -10.48 -0.45
CA LEU A 298 7.38 -9.93 -1.78
C LEU A 298 7.84 -8.46 -1.74
N ILE A 299 7.16 -7.62 -0.95
CA ILE A 299 7.32 -6.16 -1.01
C ILE A 299 7.81 -5.52 0.31
N GLY A 300 8.10 -6.31 1.34
CA GLY A 300 8.55 -5.77 2.63
C GLY A 300 7.48 -4.93 3.37
N SER A 301 6.19 -5.18 3.10
CA SER A 301 5.09 -4.49 3.78
C SER A 301 4.96 -4.94 5.23
N GLY A 302 4.45 -4.07 6.09
CA GLY A 302 3.89 -4.48 7.36
C GLY A 302 2.68 -5.42 7.14
N ASN A 303 2.38 -6.23 8.14
CA ASN A 303 1.32 -7.22 8.03
C ASN A 303 0.35 -7.12 9.21
N PRO A 304 -0.95 -6.85 8.96
CA PRO A 304 -1.95 -6.79 10.02
C PRO A 304 -2.39 -8.17 10.52
N ASN A 305 -1.91 -9.26 9.92
CA ASN A 305 -2.30 -10.63 10.24
C ASN A 305 -1.28 -11.28 11.16
N LEU A 306 -1.67 -11.55 12.41
CA LEU A 306 -0.80 -12.14 13.44
C LEU A 306 -0.33 -13.56 13.06
N ALA A 307 -1.18 -14.34 12.39
CA ALA A 307 -0.84 -15.69 11.95
C ALA A 307 0.22 -15.70 10.82
N ALA A 308 0.45 -14.57 10.16
CA ALA A 308 1.46 -14.44 9.12
C ALA A 308 2.89 -14.47 9.68
N ALA A 309 3.10 -14.05 10.93
CA ALA A 309 4.42 -13.86 11.52
C ALA A 309 5.35 -15.09 11.42
N GLN A 310 4.81 -16.30 11.50
CA GLN A 310 5.59 -17.53 11.38
C GLN A 310 6.10 -17.81 9.95
N TYR A 311 5.45 -17.25 8.93
CA TYR A 311 5.77 -17.43 7.51
C TYR A 311 6.56 -16.26 6.92
N ILE A 312 6.76 -15.17 7.66
CA ILE A 312 7.56 -14.02 7.25
C ILE A 312 9.03 -14.38 7.39
N LYS A 313 9.82 -14.10 6.34
CA LYS A 313 11.26 -14.36 6.29
C LYS A 313 11.99 -13.66 7.44
N PRO A 314 12.98 -14.32 8.06
CA PRO A 314 13.68 -13.76 9.23
C PRO A 314 14.27 -12.36 9.01
N GLU A 315 14.85 -12.13 7.82
CA GLU A 315 15.46 -10.86 7.46
C GLU A 315 14.45 -9.70 7.39
N LEU A 316 13.18 -9.98 7.06
CA LEU A 316 12.12 -8.97 7.04
C LEU A 316 11.61 -8.63 8.44
N LYS A 317 11.75 -9.57 9.39
CA LYS A 317 11.37 -9.31 10.79
C LYS A 317 12.24 -8.25 11.47
N ALA A 318 13.42 -7.97 10.92
CA ALA A 318 14.31 -6.92 11.39
C ALA A 318 13.98 -5.53 10.81
N LEU A 319 13.09 -5.45 9.81
CA LEU A 319 12.71 -4.18 9.20
C LEU A 319 11.73 -3.41 10.11
N PRO A 320 12.03 -2.15 10.45
CA PRO A 320 11.18 -1.37 11.34
C PRO A 320 9.80 -1.03 10.76
N ALA A 321 9.64 -1.11 9.43
CA ALA A 321 8.35 -0.93 8.79
C ALA A 321 7.47 -2.19 8.82
N VAL A 322 8.08 -3.38 8.97
CA VAL A 322 7.36 -4.66 9.10
C VAL A 322 7.00 -4.92 10.56
N PHE A 323 7.96 -4.70 11.46
CA PHE A 323 7.79 -4.81 12.91
C PHE A 323 8.35 -3.56 13.59
N PRO A 324 7.55 -2.48 13.71
CA PRO A 324 8.00 -1.24 14.32
C PRO A 324 8.34 -1.45 15.80
N PRO A 325 9.41 -0.78 16.31
CA PRO A 325 9.70 -0.76 17.74
C PRO A 325 8.47 -0.28 18.52
N LYS A 326 8.21 -0.88 19.69
CA LYS A 326 7.01 -0.60 20.50
C LYS A 326 6.81 0.89 20.78
N GLU A 327 7.92 1.59 21.07
CA GLU A 327 7.91 3.02 21.39
C GLU A 327 7.49 3.88 20.19
N VAL A 328 7.76 3.41 18.97
CA VAL A 328 7.38 4.09 17.73
C VAL A 328 6.00 3.66 17.27
N ALA A 329 5.65 2.38 17.42
CA ALA A 329 4.35 1.84 17.04
C ALA A 329 3.19 2.66 17.65
N ALA A 330 3.34 3.10 18.92
CA ALA A 330 2.37 3.95 19.60
C ALA A 330 2.28 5.39 19.05
N ARG A 331 3.19 5.79 18.17
CA ARG A 331 3.26 7.12 17.52
C ARG A 331 3.04 7.05 16.01
N LEU A 332 2.63 5.89 15.51
CA LEU A 332 2.21 5.77 14.11
C LEU A 332 0.77 6.25 13.99
N GLU A 333 0.52 7.10 13.01
CA GLU A 333 -0.81 7.69 12.81
C GLU A 333 -1.35 7.38 11.41
N GLN A 334 -2.58 6.91 11.34
CA GLN A 334 -3.31 6.84 10.09
C GLN A 334 -3.89 8.21 9.75
N LEU A 335 -3.70 8.65 8.50
CA LEU A 335 -4.26 9.92 8.05
C LEU A 335 -5.79 9.84 7.96
N LYS A 336 -6.44 10.89 8.43
CA LYS A 336 -7.89 11.07 8.39
C LYS A 336 -8.29 11.90 7.17
N GLU A 337 -9.51 11.69 6.71
CA GLU A 337 -10.09 12.51 5.65
C GLU A 337 -10.26 13.95 6.12
N LEU A 338 -9.82 14.89 5.29
CA LEU A 338 -9.95 16.33 5.56
C LEU A 338 -11.29 16.86 5.11
N THR A 339 -11.85 17.78 5.87
CA THR A 339 -13.00 18.58 5.41
C THR A 339 -12.63 19.38 4.15
N PRO A 340 -13.62 19.79 3.35
CA PRO A 340 -13.34 20.62 2.17
C PRO A 340 -12.59 21.93 2.48
N ALA A 341 -12.83 22.54 3.64
CA ALA A 341 -12.13 23.75 4.06
C ALA A 341 -10.66 23.49 4.39
N GLN A 342 -10.36 22.42 5.15
CA GLN A 342 -9.01 21.99 5.49
C GLN A 342 -8.23 21.59 4.24
N ARG A 343 -8.86 20.87 3.31
CA ARG A 343 -8.24 20.50 2.03
C ARG A 343 -7.88 21.72 1.19
N ARG A 344 -8.76 22.74 1.12
CA ARG A 344 -8.43 24.00 0.45
C ARG A 344 -7.26 24.72 1.09
N LEU A 345 -7.19 24.77 2.42
CA LEU A 345 -6.06 25.38 3.14
C LEU A 345 -4.75 24.64 2.83
N ARG A 346 -4.75 23.31 2.95
CA ARG A 346 -3.57 22.49 2.63
C ARG A 346 -3.09 22.73 1.20
N ASN A 347 -4.00 22.70 0.23
CA ASN A 347 -3.65 22.89 -1.17
C ASN A 347 -3.10 24.30 -1.45
N LYS A 348 -3.65 25.32 -0.79
CA LYS A 348 -3.12 26.69 -0.85
C LYS A 348 -1.68 26.75 -0.33
N LEU A 349 -1.44 26.24 0.88
CA LEU A 349 -0.10 26.21 1.48
C LEU A 349 0.89 25.38 0.65
N TRP A 350 0.42 24.27 0.07
CA TRP A 350 1.23 23.45 -0.82
C TRP A 350 1.66 24.21 -2.08
N THR A 351 0.74 24.94 -2.70
CA THR A 351 1.04 25.82 -3.83
C THR A 351 2.08 26.88 -3.46
N GLU A 352 1.94 27.50 -2.29
CA GLU A 352 2.92 28.47 -1.77
C GLU A 352 4.31 27.84 -1.56
N ILE A 353 4.38 26.61 -1.01
CA ILE A 353 5.62 25.85 -0.84
C ILE A 353 6.26 25.57 -2.20
N LYS A 354 5.48 25.10 -3.17
CA LYS A 354 6.02 24.77 -4.51
C LYS A 354 6.55 26.03 -5.22
N ALA A 355 5.91 27.17 -5.04
CA ALA A 355 6.30 28.45 -5.63
C ALA A 355 7.45 29.17 -4.89
N ALA A 356 7.74 28.85 -3.62
CA ALA A 356 8.84 29.44 -2.86
C ALA A 356 10.19 29.12 -3.56
N ARG A 357 11.09 30.10 -3.61
CA ARG A 357 12.46 29.94 -4.15
C ARG A 357 13.42 29.40 -3.11
#